data_2f7434d27c34dcd6568e8bffcc9f2f2d
#
_entry.id   2f7434d27c34dcd6568e8bffcc9f2f2d
#
_cell.length_a   1.000
_cell.length_b   1.000
_cell.length_c   1.000
_cell.angle_alpha   90.00
_cell.angle_beta   90.00
_cell.angle_gamma   90.00
#
_symmetry.space_group_name_H-M   'P 1'
#
loop_
_entity.id
_entity.type
_entity.pdbx_description
1 polymer ?
#
loop_
_entity_poly.entity_id
_entity_poly.type
_entity_poly.pdbx_seq_one_letter_code
_entity_poly.pdbx_strand_id
1 'polypeptide(L)'
;MTHRLDEPGAPLLFTSGAPGLVVTDVDSTLITQEVIEELAGAAGTRKRVAEITSRAMNGELDFAESLRERVATLAGVPDSVFGDVLSTITPTKGARELIDAVHRAGGKFGIVSGGFEEVVAPLASSLGIDFYAANRL
;
A
#
# COMPACT_ATOMS: atom_id res chain seq x y z
N MET A 1 17.20 -17.60 -11.17
CA MET A 1 16.55 -18.77 -10.59
C MET A 1 15.56 -18.29 -9.53
N THR A 2 14.28 -18.36 -9.80
CA THR A 2 13.24 -18.00 -8.82
C THR A 2 12.92 -19.23 -7.98
N HIS A 3 13.44 -19.31 -6.76
CA HIS A 3 12.99 -20.30 -5.78
C HIS A 3 11.65 -19.81 -5.21
N ARG A 4 10.63 -20.68 -5.26
CA ARG A 4 9.42 -20.46 -4.48
C ARG A 4 9.74 -20.78 -3.02
N LEU A 5 9.40 -19.85 -2.13
CA LEU A 5 9.66 -19.97 -0.70
C LEU A 5 8.84 -21.08 -0.01
N ASP A 6 7.84 -21.61 -0.71
CA ASP A 6 6.93 -22.67 -0.27
C ASP A 6 7.29 -24.07 -0.81
N GLU A 7 8.36 -24.20 -1.59
CA GLU A 7 8.80 -25.49 -2.09
C GLU A 7 9.60 -26.25 -1.02
N PRO A 8 9.43 -27.59 -0.91
CA PRO A 8 10.28 -28.41 -0.06
C PRO A 8 11.76 -28.28 -0.49
N GLY A 9 12.60 -27.77 0.43
CA GLY A 9 14.02 -27.52 0.16
C GLY A 9 14.34 -26.11 -0.33
N ALA A 10 13.33 -25.20 -0.43
CA ALA A 10 13.61 -23.79 -0.67
C ALA A 10 14.50 -23.21 0.43
N PRO A 11 15.47 -22.34 0.10
CA PRO A 11 16.30 -21.72 1.11
C PRO A 11 15.43 -20.89 2.06
N LEU A 12 15.71 -20.97 3.35
CA LEU A 12 15.05 -20.13 4.34
C LEU A 12 15.37 -18.66 4.04
N LEU A 13 14.35 -17.82 4.01
CA LEU A 13 14.54 -16.38 3.80
C LEU A 13 15.39 -15.76 4.92
N PHE A 14 15.28 -16.31 6.13
CA PHE A 14 16.03 -15.89 7.30
C PHE A 14 16.90 -17.05 7.80
N THR A 15 18.21 -16.92 7.66
CA THR A 15 19.18 -17.98 8.05
C THR A 15 19.79 -17.78 9.43
N SER A 16 19.71 -16.56 9.99
CA SER A 16 20.32 -16.24 11.28
C SER A 16 19.52 -15.15 12.02
N GLY A 17 18.36 -15.55 12.56
CA GLY A 17 17.50 -14.64 13.31
C GLY A 17 16.51 -13.89 12.41
N ALA A 18 15.30 -14.42 12.36
CA ALA A 18 14.17 -13.74 11.71
C ALA A 18 13.75 -12.50 12.49
N PRO A 19 13.30 -11.41 11.82
CA PRO A 19 12.75 -10.25 12.50
C PRO A 19 11.46 -10.62 13.25
N GLY A 20 11.32 -10.14 14.49
CA GLY A 20 10.08 -10.29 15.27
C GLY A 20 8.93 -9.43 14.74
N LEU A 21 9.26 -8.33 14.08
CA LEU A 21 8.33 -7.40 13.48
C LEU A 21 8.88 -6.84 12.17
N VAL A 22 8.06 -6.84 11.15
CA VAL A 22 8.29 -6.13 9.89
C VAL A 22 7.15 -5.14 9.67
N VAL A 23 7.47 -3.91 9.34
CA VAL A 23 6.51 -2.85 9.02
C VAL A 23 6.81 -2.34 7.62
N THR A 24 5.79 -2.19 6.80
CA THR A 24 5.91 -1.70 5.41
C THR A 24 5.04 -0.48 5.16
N ASP A 25 5.43 0.32 4.21
CA ASP A 25 4.57 1.26 3.52
C ASP A 25 3.69 0.52 2.49
N VAL A 26 2.70 1.20 1.92
CA VAL A 26 1.78 0.61 0.93
C VAL A 26 2.13 1.06 -0.47
N ASP A 27 1.99 2.36 -0.76
CA ASP A 27 2.11 2.91 -2.10
C ASP A 27 3.50 2.65 -2.69
N SER A 28 3.54 2.12 -3.91
CA SER A 28 4.79 1.77 -4.62
C SER A 28 5.77 0.89 -3.81
N THR A 29 5.30 0.23 -2.78
CA THR A 29 6.09 -0.64 -1.88
C THR A 29 5.43 -2.00 -1.71
N LEU A 30 4.37 -2.10 -0.90
CA LEU A 30 3.60 -3.34 -0.74
C LEU A 30 2.74 -3.64 -1.99
N ILE A 31 2.27 -2.60 -2.64
CA ILE A 31 1.59 -2.64 -3.93
C ILE A 31 2.40 -1.87 -4.98
N THR A 32 2.12 -2.12 -6.25
CA THR A 32 2.86 -1.47 -7.35
C THR A 32 2.29 -0.09 -7.73
N GLN A 33 1.07 0.21 -7.30
CA GLN A 33 0.35 1.44 -7.60
C GLN A 33 0.49 2.48 -6.48
N GLU A 34 0.11 3.72 -6.80
CA GLU A 34 -0.18 4.81 -5.88
C GLU A 34 -1.70 4.91 -5.71
N VAL A 35 -2.24 4.67 -4.52
CA VAL A 35 -3.69 4.62 -4.27
C VAL A 35 -4.40 5.91 -4.67
N ILE A 36 -3.82 7.06 -4.32
CA ILE A 36 -4.44 8.37 -4.66
C ILE A 36 -4.55 8.57 -6.17
N GLU A 37 -3.61 8.06 -6.96
CA GLU A 37 -3.67 8.14 -8.41
C GLU A 37 -4.74 7.22 -9.00
N GLU A 38 -4.90 6.02 -8.44
CA GLU A 38 -5.96 5.09 -8.83
C GLU A 38 -7.35 5.68 -8.50
N LEU A 39 -7.52 6.26 -7.32
CA LEU A 39 -8.74 6.97 -6.94
C LEU A 39 -9.01 8.16 -7.88
N ALA A 40 -8.00 8.95 -8.18
CA ALA A 40 -8.09 10.07 -9.12
C ALA A 40 -8.44 9.60 -10.54
N GLY A 41 -7.90 8.47 -10.97
CA GLY A 41 -8.24 7.85 -12.25
C GLY A 41 -9.72 7.49 -12.33
N ALA A 42 -10.25 6.83 -11.30
CA ALA A 42 -11.67 6.49 -11.21
C ALA A 42 -12.58 7.73 -11.10
N ALA A 43 -12.10 8.79 -10.44
CA ALA A 43 -12.81 10.06 -10.28
C ALA A 43 -12.70 11.01 -11.50
N GLY A 44 -11.82 10.70 -12.47
CA GLY A 44 -11.55 11.59 -13.61
C GLY A 44 -10.68 12.80 -13.27
N THR A 45 -9.96 12.79 -12.16
CA THR A 45 -9.17 13.93 -11.65
C THR A 45 -7.64 13.69 -11.67
N ARG A 46 -7.18 12.63 -12.33
CA ARG A 46 -5.76 12.23 -12.35
C ARG A 46 -4.80 13.36 -12.75
N LYS A 47 -5.16 14.13 -13.77
CA LYS A 47 -4.33 15.26 -14.23
C LYS A 47 -4.15 16.31 -13.14
N ARG A 48 -5.22 16.67 -12.44
CA ARG A 48 -5.19 17.64 -11.34
C ARG A 48 -4.35 17.13 -10.16
N VAL A 49 -4.49 15.86 -9.81
CA VAL A 49 -3.67 15.24 -8.76
C VAL A 49 -2.19 15.24 -9.14
N ALA A 50 -1.85 14.94 -10.39
CA ALA A 50 -0.47 15.01 -10.87
C ALA A 50 0.12 16.44 -10.79
N GLU A 51 -0.65 17.46 -11.10
CA GLU A 51 -0.24 18.88 -10.97
C GLU A 51 0.06 19.23 -9.50
N ILE A 52 -0.81 18.82 -8.56
CA ILE A 52 -0.61 19.06 -7.13
C ILE A 52 0.64 18.33 -6.63
N THR A 53 0.83 17.09 -7.03
CA THR A 53 2.02 16.31 -6.69
C THR A 53 3.30 16.98 -7.18
N SER A 54 3.30 17.48 -8.42
CA SER A 54 4.44 18.20 -8.99
C SER A 54 4.78 19.46 -8.19
N ARG A 55 3.79 20.23 -7.75
CA ARG A 55 3.99 21.42 -6.89
C ARG A 55 4.60 21.04 -5.55
N ALA A 56 4.14 19.95 -4.96
CA ALA A 56 4.71 19.45 -3.70
C ALA A 56 6.17 19.01 -3.87
N MET A 57 6.48 18.30 -4.96
CA MET A 57 7.86 17.88 -5.27
C MET A 57 8.79 19.07 -5.54
N ASN A 58 8.27 20.19 -6.02
CA ASN A 58 9.00 21.45 -6.19
C ASN A 58 9.13 22.27 -4.90
N GLY A 59 8.59 21.79 -3.78
CA GLY A 59 8.66 22.48 -2.50
C GLY A 59 7.65 23.62 -2.31
N GLU A 60 6.66 23.72 -3.18
CA GLU A 60 5.60 24.74 -3.10
C GLU A 60 4.51 24.40 -2.08
N LEU A 61 4.36 23.12 -1.74
CA LEU A 61 3.39 22.60 -0.79
C LEU A 61 4.10 21.66 0.17
N ASP A 62 3.71 21.69 1.44
CA ASP A 62 4.11 20.64 2.37
C ASP A 62 3.26 19.36 2.17
N PHE A 63 3.62 18.28 2.88
CA PHE A 63 2.92 17.00 2.74
C PHE A 63 1.42 17.12 3.08
N ALA A 64 1.08 17.81 4.17
CA ALA A 64 -0.30 17.92 4.63
C ALA A 64 -1.14 18.78 3.69
N GLU A 65 -0.59 19.86 3.18
CA GLU A 65 -1.23 20.72 2.18
C GLU A 65 -1.49 19.96 0.89
N SER A 66 -0.46 19.30 0.38
CA SER A 66 -0.55 18.47 -0.83
C SER A 66 -1.58 17.35 -0.68
N LEU A 67 -1.61 16.66 0.46
CA LEU A 67 -2.58 15.60 0.72
C LEU A 67 -4.00 16.15 0.73
N ARG A 68 -4.25 17.27 1.43
CA ARG A 68 -5.58 17.92 1.47
C ARG A 68 -6.06 18.36 0.09
N GLU A 69 -5.20 18.99 -0.70
CA GLU A 69 -5.55 19.41 -2.06
C GLU A 69 -5.89 18.22 -2.96
N ARG A 70 -5.11 17.13 -2.88
CA ARG A 70 -5.38 15.91 -3.65
C ARG A 70 -6.67 15.23 -3.22
N VAL A 71 -6.92 15.09 -1.94
CA VAL A 71 -8.16 14.52 -1.40
C VAL A 71 -9.37 15.36 -1.79
N ALA A 72 -9.27 16.69 -1.77
CA ALA A 72 -10.35 17.59 -2.19
C ALA A 72 -10.81 17.34 -3.64
N THR A 73 -9.94 16.82 -4.51
CA THR A 73 -10.32 16.45 -5.89
C THR A 73 -11.27 15.25 -5.97
N LEU A 74 -11.39 14.48 -4.88
CA LEU A 74 -12.25 13.30 -4.79
C LEU A 74 -13.65 13.63 -4.24
N ALA A 75 -13.91 14.88 -3.89
CA ALA A 75 -15.21 15.30 -3.33
C ALA A 75 -16.36 14.94 -4.27
N GLY A 76 -17.40 14.31 -3.73
CA GLY A 76 -18.59 13.88 -4.48
C GLY A 76 -18.44 12.54 -5.24
N VAL A 77 -17.30 11.89 -5.15
CA VAL A 77 -17.09 10.54 -5.70
C VAL A 77 -17.79 9.53 -4.79
N PRO A 78 -18.57 8.58 -5.34
CA PRO A 78 -19.27 7.58 -4.52
C PRO A 78 -18.29 6.60 -3.86
N ASP A 79 -18.64 6.10 -2.68
CA ASP A 79 -17.82 5.16 -1.90
C ASP A 79 -17.50 3.86 -2.66
N SER A 80 -18.30 3.51 -3.67
CA SER A 80 -18.02 2.36 -4.54
C SER A 80 -16.67 2.43 -5.26
N VAL A 81 -16.09 3.62 -5.36
CA VAL A 81 -14.75 3.82 -5.97
C VAL A 81 -13.67 3.03 -5.23
N PHE A 82 -13.79 2.84 -3.93
CA PHE A 82 -12.81 2.05 -3.17
C PHE A 82 -12.80 0.59 -3.59
N GLY A 83 -13.98 0.01 -3.83
CA GLY A 83 -14.09 -1.36 -4.37
C GLY A 83 -13.47 -1.49 -5.76
N ASP A 84 -13.70 -0.51 -6.63
CA ASP A 84 -13.13 -0.47 -7.98
C ASP A 84 -11.59 -0.40 -7.92
N VAL A 85 -11.05 0.47 -7.09
CA VAL A 85 -9.60 0.60 -6.90
C VAL A 85 -8.99 -0.67 -6.31
N LEU A 86 -9.62 -1.28 -5.31
CA LEU A 86 -9.16 -2.54 -4.73
C LEU A 86 -9.06 -3.67 -5.75
N SER A 87 -9.94 -3.69 -6.75
CA SER A 87 -9.91 -4.68 -7.84
C SER A 87 -8.72 -4.50 -8.79
N THR A 88 -8.11 -3.31 -8.84
CA THR A 88 -6.98 -2.97 -9.71
C THR A 88 -5.63 -3.04 -9.02
N ILE A 89 -5.60 -3.04 -7.70
CA ILE A 89 -4.37 -3.08 -6.90
C ILE A 89 -3.67 -4.43 -7.06
N THR A 90 -2.37 -4.37 -7.32
CA THR A 90 -1.51 -5.54 -7.48
C THR A 90 -0.44 -5.55 -6.39
N PRO A 91 -0.41 -6.57 -5.51
CA PRO A 91 0.69 -6.73 -4.58
C PRO A 91 2.03 -6.82 -5.31
N THR A 92 3.05 -6.19 -4.74
CA THR A 92 4.40 -6.29 -5.25
C THR A 92 4.84 -7.76 -5.28
N LYS A 93 5.54 -8.15 -6.34
CA LYS A 93 6.05 -9.51 -6.48
C LYS A 93 6.92 -9.88 -5.29
N GLY A 94 6.62 -11.00 -4.64
CA GLY A 94 7.31 -11.47 -3.44
C GLY A 94 6.69 -10.96 -2.12
N ALA A 95 5.72 -10.06 -2.16
CA ALA A 95 5.10 -9.52 -0.94
C ALA A 95 4.40 -10.60 -0.12
N ARG A 96 3.59 -11.45 -0.74
CA ARG A 96 2.90 -12.55 -0.06
C ARG A 96 3.87 -13.54 0.55
N GLU A 97 4.90 -13.89 -0.20
CA GLU A 97 5.96 -14.82 0.23
C GLU A 97 6.74 -14.27 1.42
N LEU A 98 7.03 -12.96 1.42
CA LEU A 98 7.69 -12.30 2.55
C LEU A 98 6.82 -12.32 3.81
N ILE A 99 5.54 -11.97 3.69
CA ILE A 99 4.58 -12.01 4.80
C ILE A 99 4.50 -13.42 5.39
N ASP A 100 4.35 -14.43 4.54
CA ASP A 100 4.29 -15.83 4.95
C ASP A 100 5.58 -16.28 5.63
N ALA A 101 6.74 -15.87 5.12
CA ALA A 101 8.03 -16.20 5.72
C ALA A 101 8.21 -15.59 7.11
N VAL A 102 7.79 -14.32 7.30
CA VAL A 102 7.82 -13.66 8.61
C VAL A 102 6.91 -14.37 9.60
N HIS A 103 5.69 -14.73 9.20
CA HIS A 103 4.73 -15.45 10.05
C HIS A 103 5.24 -16.85 10.41
N ARG A 104 5.80 -17.61 9.48
CA ARG A 104 6.37 -18.93 9.73
C ARG A 104 7.56 -18.88 10.70
N ALA A 105 8.29 -17.78 10.71
CA ALA A 105 9.38 -17.54 11.66
C ALA A 105 8.88 -17.02 13.04
N GLY A 106 7.57 -16.89 13.24
CA GLY A 106 6.95 -16.42 14.49
C GLY A 106 6.88 -14.90 14.63
N GLY A 107 7.20 -14.15 13.58
CA GLY A 107 7.13 -12.70 13.56
C GLY A 107 5.73 -12.14 13.24
N LYS A 108 5.61 -10.83 13.33
CA LYS A 108 4.43 -10.05 12.96
C LYS A 108 4.73 -9.15 11.78
N PHE A 109 3.70 -8.87 10.97
CA PHE A 109 3.80 -8.00 9.80
C PHE A 109 2.74 -6.92 9.86
N GLY A 110 3.15 -5.67 9.76
CA GLY A 110 2.27 -4.49 9.86
C GLY A 110 2.44 -3.53 8.70
N ILE A 111 1.46 -2.64 8.57
CA ILE A 111 1.44 -1.52 7.62
C ILE A 111 1.41 -0.20 8.39
N VAL A 112 2.24 0.75 7.97
CA VAL A 112 2.11 2.17 8.30
C VAL A 112 2.11 2.95 6.99
N SER A 113 1.02 3.65 6.70
CA SER A 113 0.82 4.30 5.40
C SER A 113 0.27 5.71 5.56
N GLY A 114 0.75 6.62 4.71
CA GLY A 114 0.11 7.92 4.49
C GLY A 114 -1.17 7.85 3.63
N GLY A 115 -1.54 6.66 3.15
CA GLY A 115 -2.76 6.41 2.39
C GLY A 115 -4.01 6.29 3.27
N PHE A 116 -5.04 5.62 2.75
CA PHE A 116 -6.39 5.66 3.31
C PHE A 116 -6.84 4.31 3.85
N GLU A 117 -7.39 4.32 5.07
CA GLU A 117 -7.89 3.11 5.76
C GLU A 117 -8.90 2.36 4.89
N GLU A 118 -9.72 3.06 4.12
CA GLU A 118 -10.75 2.50 3.23
C GLU A 118 -10.17 1.54 2.19
N VAL A 119 -8.89 1.68 1.85
CA VAL A 119 -8.15 0.78 0.96
C VAL A 119 -7.20 -0.11 1.74
N VAL A 120 -6.50 0.44 2.74
CA VAL A 120 -5.48 -0.28 3.51
C VAL A 120 -6.08 -1.42 4.33
N ALA A 121 -7.25 -1.23 4.96
CA ALA A 121 -7.88 -2.26 5.79
C ALA A 121 -8.26 -3.53 4.98
N PRO A 122 -8.96 -3.43 3.84
CA PRO A 122 -9.25 -4.59 3.00
C PRO A 122 -7.99 -5.25 2.44
N LEU A 123 -6.98 -4.45 2.07
CA LEU A 123 -5.70 -4.96 1.57
C LEU A 123 -4.98 -5.76 2.66
N ALA A 124 -4.88 -5.23 3.87
CA ALA A 124 -4.27 -5.91 5.01
C ALA A 124 -4.98 -7.25 5.31
N SER A 125 -6.30 -7.27 5.29
CA SER A 125 -7.09 -8.47 5.47
C SER A 125 -6.80 -9.52 4.39
N SER A 126 -6.72 -9.11 3.13
CA SER A 126 -6.47 -10.02 2.00
C SER A 126 -5.07 -10.64 2.01
N LEU A 127 -4.09 -9.95 2.60
CA LEU A 127 -2.69 -10.38 2.70
C LEU A 127 -2.35 -11.06 4.04
N GLY A 128 -3.31 -11.14 4.97
CA GLY A 128 -3.07 -11.72 6.29
C GLY A 128 -2.15 -10.88 7.18
N ILE A 129 -2.13 -9.56 7.00
CA ILE A 129 -1.32 -8.62 7.77
C ILE A 129 -1.93 -8.44 9.17
N ASP A 130 -1.07 -8.37 10.21
CA ASP A 130 -1.49 -8.42 11.60
C ASP A 130 -2.07 -7.09 12.11
N PHE A 131 -1.56 -5.95 11.62
CA PHE A 131 -2.04 -4.62 12.00
C PHE A 131 -1.74 -3.58 10.92
N TYR A 132 -2.42 -2.46 10.99
CA TYR A 132 -2.16 -1.33 10.11
C TYR A 132 -2.45 0.00 10.82
N ALA A 133 -1.82 1.06 10.30
CA ALA A 133 -2.14 2.45 10.60
C ALA A 133 -2.18 3.24 9.28
N ALA A 134 -3.25 3.99 9.07
CA ALA A 134 -3.47 4.79 7.87
C ALA A 134 -4.37 6.00 8.19
N ASN A 135 -4.48 6.94 7.25
CA ASN A 135 -5.42 8.06 7.36
C ASN A 135 -6.85 7.59 7.03
N ARG A 136 -7.83 8.35 7.50
CA ARG A 136 -9.24 8.23 7.07
C ARG A 136 -9.61 9.36 6.13
N LEU A 137 -10.40 9.06 5.12
CA LEU A 137 -11.07 10.04 4.26
C LEU A 137 -12.36 10.57 4.88
#